data_57f8062bdc10ab50d4473faddc4b5489
#
_entry.id   57f8062bdc10ab50d4473faddc4b5489
#
_cell.length_a   1.000
_cell.length_b   1.000
_cell.length_c   1.000
_cell.angle_alpha   90.00
_cell.angle_beta   90.00
_cell.angle_gamma   90.00
#
_symmetry.space_group_name_H-M   'P 1'
#
loop_
_entity.id
_entity.type
_entity.pdbx_description
1 polymer ?
#
loop_
_entity_poly.entity_id
_entity_poly.type
_entity_poly.pdbx_seq_one_letter_code
_entity_poly.pdbx_strand_id
1 'polypeptide(L)'
;MRMRKKKNLDVRFAACADVMAFEPKEKRGKWRALFGNDNPIHLEIGCGKGRFAIGMAEQHPDVNFIAVEREEGALIMAAERCQQQPLPNLRFVSFDAAELREVFAPGEVDRIYLNFSDPWPPNRQRKRRLTWRAYLEVYDEILRQQGDLCFKTDNQRFFEWSLQEICQFGWLIQNISLDLHNSDFEGNVMTEYEEKFSAEGYRIYRLEARRRLPEDRKSVV
;
A
#
# COMPACT_ATOMS: atom_id res chain seq x y z
N MET A 1 2.83 -3.40 19.65
CA MET A 1 1.79 -3.26 20.72
C MET A 1 0.53 -3.94 20.19
N ARG A 2 0.02 -5.00 20.84
CA ARG A 2 -1.19 -5.72 20.38
C ARG A 2 -2.41 -4.84 20.62
N MET A 3 -3.15 -4.49 19.58
CA MET A 3 -4.36 -3.69 19.72
C MET A 3 -5.43 -4.44 20.54
N ARG A 4 -6.16 -3.70 21.38
CA ARG A 4 -7.24 -4.25 22.19
C ARG A 4 -8.40 -4.64 21.27
N LYS A 5 -8.92 -5.87 21.38
CA LYS A 5 -10.03 -6.36 20.55
C LYS A 5 -11.22 -5.40 20.65
N LYS A 6 -11.66 -4.86 19.52
CA LYS A 6 -12.82 -3.96 19.45
C LYS A 6 -14.09 -4.77 19.59
N LYS A 7 -15.14 -4.17 20.18
CA LYS A 7 -16.45 -4.80 20.35
C LYS A 7 -17.35 -4.47 19.15
N ASN A 8 -18.31 -5.33 18.86
CA ASN A 8 -19.37 -5.14 17.86
C ASN A 8 -18.85 -4.79 16.46
N LEU A 9 -17.76 -5.45 16.01
CA LEU A 9 -17.14 -5.14 14.74
C LEU A 9 -18.11 -5.31 13.57
N ASP A 10 -18.91 -6.38 13.55
CA ASP A 10 -19.85 -6.66 12.46
C ASP A 10 -20.85 -5.51 12.26
N VAL A 11 -21.44 -5.02 13.37
CA VAL A 11 -22.40 -3.89 13.34
C VAL A 11 -21.70 -2.60 12.87
N ARG A 12 -20.46 -2.39 13.33
CA ARG A 12 -19.69 -1.18 12.96
C ARG A 12 -19.29 -1.21 11.49
N PHE A 13 -18.82 -2.35 10.97
CA PHE A 13 -18.52 -2.50 9.56
C PHE A 13 -19.77 -2.34 8.69
N ALA A 14 -20.91 -2.89 9.10
CA ALA A 14 -22.17 -2.69 8.39
C ALA A 14 -22.59 -1.22 8.33
N ALA A 15 -22.31 -0.43 9.39
CA ALA A 15 -22.56 1.02 9.40
C ALA A 15 -21.61 1.80 8.49
N CYS A 16 -20.50 1.20 8.04
CA CYS A 16 -19.53 1.79 7.12
C CYS A 16 -19.60 1.19 5.71
N ALA A 17 -20.75 0.64 5.31
CA ALA A 17 -20.91 -0.09 4.04
C ALA A 17 -20.55 0.76 2.81
N ASP A 18 -20.76 2.07 2.85
CA ASP A 18 -20.47 2.98 1.73
C ASP A 18 -18.98 3.09 1.41
N VAL A 19 -18.12 2.87 2.41
CA VAL A 19 -16.66 2.98 2.29
C VAL A 19 -15.94 1.62 2.37
N MET A 20 -16.67 0.54 2.64
CA MET A 20 -16.14 -0.83 2.70
C MET A 20 -16.38 -1.59 1.40
N ALA A 21 -15.44 -2.48 1.05
CA ALA A 21 -15.68 -3.50 0.04
C ALA A 21 -15.66 -4.88 0.70
N PHE A 22 -16.84 -5.47 0.84
CA PHE A 22 -17.00 -6.83 1.36
C PHE A 22 -16.77 -7.85 0.24
N GLU A 23 -16.49 -9.12 0.62
CA GLU A 23 -16.25 -10.24 -0.29
C GLU A 23 -15.21 -9.90 -1.38
N PRO A 24 -13.94 -9.56 -0.98
CA PRO A 24 -12.95 -9.03 -1.91
C PRO A 24 -12.60 -10.02 -3.04
N LYS A 25 -12.69 -11.33 -2.80
CA LYS A 25 -12.40 -12.35 -3.83
C LYS A 25 -13.41 -12.33 -4.97
N GLU A 26 -14.67 -11.94 -4.71
CA GLU A 26 -15.70 -11.78 -5.75
C GLU A 26 -15.48 -10.54 -6.62
N LYS A 27 -14.64 -9.61 -6.16
CA LYS A 27 -14.27 -8.37 -6.89
C LYS A 27 -13.09 -8.59 -7.86
N ARG A 28 -12.44 -9.74 -7.83
CA ARG A 28 -11.29 -10.04 -8.68
C ARG A 28 -11.62 -9.79 -10.15
N GLY A 29 -10.85 -8.91 -10.79
CA GLY A 29 -11.08 -8.48 -12.18
C GLY A 29 -12.25 -7.50 -12.37
N LYS A 30 -12.86 -7.01 -11.29
CA LYS A 30 -14.08 -6.17 -11.32
C LYS A 30 -13.94 -4.91 -10.44
N TRP A 31 -12.75 -4.59 -9.95
CA TRP A 31 -12.57 -3.45 -9.05
C TRP A 31 -12.97 -2.11 -9.69
N ARG A 32 -12.69 -1.90 -11.00
CA ARG A 32 -13.17 -0.70 -11.72
C ARG A 32 -14.69 -0.60 -11.75
N ALA A 33 -15.38 -1.73 -11.94
CA ALA A 33 -16.84 -1.77 -11.93
C ALA A 33 -17.42 -1.37 -10.56
N LEU A 34 -16.73 -1.71 -9.44
CA LEU A 34 -17.14 -1.27 -8.10
C LEU A 34 -17.10 0.26 -7.96
N PHE A 35 -16.11 0.92 -8.57
CA PHE A 35 -16.00 2.38 -8.56
C PHE A 35 -16.86 3.05 -9.64
N GLY A 36 -17.36 2.29 -10.63
CA GLY A 36 -18.18 2.82 -11.72
C GLY A 36 -17.40 3.69 -12.72
N ASN A 37 -16.08 3.53 -12.80
CA ASN A 37 -15.21 4.29 -13.70
C ASN A 37 -13.96 3.48 -14.08
N ASP A 38 -13.16 4.00 -15.03
CA ASP A 38 -11.93 3.38 -15.54
C ASP A 38 -10.64 4.02 -14.97
N ASN A 39 -10.75 4.80 -13.91
CA ASN A 39 -9.60 5.43 -13.28
C ASN A 39 -8.56 4.40 -12.83
N PRO A 40 -7.27 4.78 -12.77
CA PRO A 40 -6.21 3.94 -12.22
C PRO A 40 -6.53 3.44 -10.82
N ILE A 41 -6.14 2.19 -10.53
CA ILE A 41 -6.32 1.59 -9.20
C ILE A 41 -5.00 1.62 -8.45
N HIS A 42 -4.97 2.34 -7.35
CA HIS A 42 -3.86 2.37 -6.40
C HIS A 42 -4.22 1.57 -5.15
N LEU A 43 -3.29 0.73 -4.72
CA LEU A 43 -3.45 -0.22 -3.61
C LEU A 43 -2.51 0.14 -2.46
N GLU A 44 -3.03 0.42 -1.27
CA GLU A 44 -2.23 0.48 -0.05
C GLU A 44 -2.37 -0.84 0.73
N ILE A 45 -1.23 -1.49 1.05
CA ILE A 45 -1.20 -2.73 1.83
C ILE A 45 -0.71 -2.42 3.25
N GLY A 46 -1.60 -2.64 4.23
CA GLY A 46 -1.36 -2.27 5.62
C GLY A 46 -1.72 -0.82 5.93
N CYS A 47 -2.92 -0.39 5.54
CA CYS A 47 -3.34 1.01 5.67
C CYS A 47 -3.54 1.49 7.12
N GLY A 48 -3.54 0.58 8.09
CA GLY A 48 -3.73 0.90 9.50
C GLY A 48 -5.03 1.64 9.76
N LYS A 49 -4.95 2.91 10.21
CA LYS A 49 -6.10 3.77 10.51
C LYS A 49 -6.51 4.68 9.33
N GLY A 50 -5.95 4.44 8.14
CA GLY A 50 -6.40 4.97 6.87
C GLY A 50 -6.00 6.40 6.53
N ARG A 51 -5.16 7.08 7.33
CA ARG A 51 -4.82 8.50 7.08
C ARG A 51 -4.18 8.72 5.71
N PHE A 52 -3.24 7.84 5.31
CA PHE A 52 -2.60 7.96 4.01
C PHE A 52 -3.59 7.73 2.87
N ALA A 53 -4.36 6.64 2.91
CA ALA A 53 -5.34 6.32 1.86
C ALA A 53 -6.41 7.44 1.72
N ILE A 54 -6.91 7.98 2.83
CA ILE A 54 -7.87 9.09 2.82
C ILE A 54 -7.24 10.33 2.19
N GLY A 55 -6.06 10.75 2.66
CA GLY A 55 -5.40 11.94 2.13
C GLY A 55 -5.01 11.82 0.67
N MET A 56 -4.60 10.62 0.20
CA MET A 56 -4.34 10.36 -1.21
C MET A 56 -5.63 10.43 -2.05
N ALA A 57 -6.72 9.87 -1.56
CA ALA A 57 -7.99 9.88 -2.28
C ALA A 57 -8.59 11.31 -2.38
N GLU A 58 -8.39 12.14 -1.36
CA GLU A 58 -8.77 13.56 -1.37
C GLU A 58 -7.97 14.36 -2.41
N GLN A 59 -6.67 14.12 -2.49
CA GLN A 59 -5.77 14.85 -3.41
C GLN A 59 -5.87 14.38 -4.86
N HIS A 60 -6.31 13.13 -5.10
CA HIS A 60 -6.34 12.50 -6.42
C HIS A 60 -7.74 11.92 -6.74
N PRO A 61 -8.74 12.77 -7.01
CA PRO A 61 -10.11 12.31 -7.29
C PRO A 61 -10.23 11.51 -8.60
N ASP A 62 -9.23 11.57 -9.46
CA ASP A 62 -9.09 10.84 -10.72
C ASP A 62 -8.40 9.47 -10.55
N VAL A 63 -8.13 9.03 -9.32
CA VAL A 63 -7.53 7.74 -8.97
C VAL A 63 -8.43 7.00 -7.99
N ASN A 64 -8.64 5.71 -8.21
CA ASN A 64 -9.36 4.84 -7.28
C ASN A 64 -8.38 4.22 -6.28
N PHE A 65 -8.68 4.31 -5.00
CA PHE A 65 -7.85 3.78 -3.92
C PHE A 65 -8.52 2.58 -3.26
N ILE A 66 -7.73 1.51 -3.08
CA ILE A 66 -8.11 0.33 -2.30
C ILE A 66 -7.13 0.24 -1.13
N ALA A 67 -7.64 0.36 0.09
CA ALA A 67 -6.85 0.35 1.31
C ALA A 67 -7.08 -0.95 2.09
N VAL A 68 -6.04 -1.79 2.17
CA VAL A 68 -6.10 -3.13 2.76
C VAL A 68 -5.50 -3.12 4.15
N GLU A 69 -6.22 -3.70 5.11
CA GLU A 69 -5.70 -3.95 6.45
C GLU A 69 -6.29 -5.27 7.00
N ARG A 70 -5.43 -6.12 7.54
CA ARG A 70 -5.84 -7.41 8.13
C ARG A 70 -6.27 -7.29 9.59
N GLU A 71 -5.79 -6.25 10.29
CA GLU A 71 -6.15 -6.00 11.69
C GLU A 71 -7.47 -5.22 11.74
N GLU A 72 -8.57 -5.92 11.90
CA GLU A 72 -9.93 -5.35 11.88
C GLU A 72 -10.11 -4.19 12.84
N GLY A 73 -9.38 -4.19 13.98
CA GLY A 73 -9.42 -3.11 14.95
C GLY A 73 -8.83 -1.79 14.44
N ALA A 74 -7.87 -1.83 13.51
CA ALA A 74 -7.34 -0.66 12.83
C ALA A 74 -8.24 -0.28 11.65
N LEU A 75 -8.63 -1.27 10.85
CA LEU A 75 -9.47 -1.07 9.67
C LEU A 75 -10.81 -0.39 10.00
N ILE A 76 -11.49 -0.81 11.08
CA ILE A 76 -12.76 -0.17 11.45
C ILE A 76 -12.58 1.30 11.84
N MET A 77 -11.45 1.67 12.43
CA MET A 77 -11.15 3.07 12.73
C MET A 77 -10.92 3.89 11.46
N ALA A 78 -10.32 3.29 10.44
CA ALA A 78 -10.15 3.91 9.12
C ALA A 78 -11.50 4.11 8.42
N ALA A 79 -12.33 3.06 8.41
CA ALA A 79 -13.66 3.10 7.80
C ALA A 79 -14.57 4.13 8.48
N GLU A 80 -14.64 4.17 9.81
CA GLU A 80 -15.43 5.14 10.57
C GLU A 80 -14.98 6.58 10.33
N ARG A 81 -13.67 6.81 10.20
CA ARG A 81 -13.13 8.13 9.87
C ARG A 81 -13.60 8.57 8.47
N CYS A 82 -13.47 7.71 7.47
CA CYS A 82 -13.88 8.01 6.11
C CYS A 82 -15.41 8.12 5.98
N GLN A 83 -16.19 7.36 6.76
CA GLN A 83 -17.64 7.40 6.75
C GLN A 83 -18.22 8.76 7.17
N GLN A 84 -17.47 9.57 7.93
CA GLN A 84 -17.89 10.94 8.28
C GLN A 84 -17.94 11.85 7.05
N GLN A 85 -17.07 11.62 6.07
CA GLN A 85 -17.05 12.29 4.76
C GLN A 85 -16.64 11.25 3.70
N PRO A 86 -17.59 10.45 3.19
CA PRO A 86 -17.28 9.36 2.26
C PRO A 86 -16.67 9.86 0.95
N LEU A 87 -15.58 9.20 0.55
CA LEU A 87 -14.90 9.48 -0.71
C LEU A 87 -15.33 8.45 -1.76
N PRO A 88 -15.84 8.88 -2.92
CA PRO A 88 -16.33 7.95 -3.96
C PRO A 88 -15.23 7.05 -4.53
N ASN A 89 -14.00 7.53 -4.49
CA ASN A 89 -12.80 6.89 -5.04
C ASN A 89 -11.97 6.11 -4.00
N LEU A 90 -12.50 5.81 -2.80
CA LEU A 90 -11.81 5.02 -1.77
C LEU A 90 -12.67 3.88 -1.27
N ARG A 91 -12.06 2.68 -1.15
CA ARG A 91 -12.68 1.51 -0.47
C ARG A 91 -11.67 0.87 0.47
N PHE A 92 -12.14 0.56 1.69
CA PHE A 92 -11.40 -0.23 2.68
C PHE A 92 -11.76 -1.71 2.57
N VAL A 93 -10.77 -2.59 2.76
CA VAL A 93 -10.93 -4.03 2.56
C VAL A 93 -10.17 -4.81 3.64
N SER A 94 -10.82 -5.83 4.20
CA SER A 94 -10.20 -6.72 5.19
C SER A 94 -9.73 -8.01 4.54
N PHE A 95 -8.41 -8.21 4.41
CA PHE A 95 -7.79 -9.50 4.08
C PHE A 95 -6.29 -9.48 4.36
N ASP A 96 -5.65 -10.66 4.39
CA ASP A 96 -4.19 -10.77 4.50
C ASP A 96 -3.52 -10.62 3.13
N ALA A 97 -2.38 -9.93 3.07
CA ALA A 97 -1.62 -9.74 1.82
C ALA A 97 -1.23 -11.06 1.12
N ALA A 98 -1.24 -12.18 1.82
CA ALA A 98 -1.05 -13.50 1.22
C ALA A 98 -2.17 -13.88 0.22
N GLU A 99 -3.33 -13.23 0.29
CA GLU A 99 -4.51 -13.51 -0.54
C GLU A 99 -4.60 -12.59 -1.78
N LEU A 100 -3.62 -11.73 -2.03
CA LEU A 100 -3.65 -10.75 -3.13
C LEU A 100 -3.97 -11.36 -4.49
N ARG A 101 -3.45 -12.56 -4.82
CA ARG A 101 -3.75 -13.26 -6.08
C ARG A 101 -5.21 -13.71 -6.20
N GLU A 102 -5.87 -13.95 -5.07
CA GLU A 102 -7.28 -14.33 -5.03
C GLU A 102 -8.20 -13.11 -5.16
N VAL A 103 -7.68 -11.93 -4.80
CA VAL A 103 -8.43 -10.67 -4.75
C VAL A 103 -8.24 -9.83 -6.01
N PHE A 104 -7.05 -9.84 -6.62
CA PHE A 104 -6.74 -9.07 -7.83
C PHE A 104 -6.42 -9.96 -9.01
N ALA A 105 -6.91 -9.58 -10.18
CA ALA A 105 -6.54 -10.19 -11.45
C ALA A 105 -5.18 -9.67 -11.93
N PRO A 106 -4.49 -10.40 -12.83
CA PRO A 106 -3.25 -9.92 -13.45
C PRO A 106 -3.46 -8.55 -14.11
N GLY A 107 -2.54 -7.61 -13.82
CA GLY A 107 -2.55 -6.26 -14.41
C GLY A 107 -3.70 -5.36 -13.97
N GLU A 108 -4.38 -5.67 -12.86
CA GLU A 108 -5.54 -4.90 -12.40
C GLU A 108 -5.15 -3.66 -11.57
N VAL A 109 -3.97 -3.65 -10.96
CA VAL A 109 -3.47 -2.58 -10.08
C VAL A 109 -2.47 -1.71 -10.83
N ASP A 110 -2.55 -0.39 -10.68
CA ASP A 110 -1.66 0.56 -11.33
C ASP A 110 -0.47 0.96 -10.43
N ARG A 111 -0.67 1.02 -9.11
CA ARG A 111 0.37 1.37 -8.13
C ARG A 111 0.13 0.68 -6.79
N ILE A 112 1.21 0.24 -6.13
CA ILE A 112 1.17 -0.33 -4.78
C ILE A 112 1.94 0.57 -3.82
N TYR A 113 1.37 0.82 -2.65
CA TYR A 113 2.02 1.52 -1.54
C TYR A 113 2.26 0.57 -0.38
N LEU A 114 3.50 0.55 0.12
CA LEU A 114 3.92 -0.11 1.34
C LEU A 114 4.45 0.95 2.30
N ASN A 115 3.63 1.40 3.23
CA ASN A 115 3.99 2.44 4.19
C ASN A 115 4.22 1.83 5.57
N PHE A 116 5.47 1.89 6.07
CA PHE A 116 5.86 1.46 7.43
C PHE A 116 5.45 0.03 7.78
N SER A 117 5.49 -0.87 6.79
CA SER A 117 5.25 -2.30 7.02
C SER A 117 6.29 -2.89 7.98
N ASP A 118 5.90 -3.97 8.68
CA ASP A 118 6.74 -4.62 9.68
C ASP A 118 8.11 -5.05 9.14
N PRO A 119 9.23 -4.64 9.76
CA PRO A 119 10.58 -5.01 9.32
C PRO A 119 10.95 -6.45 9.66
N TRP A 120 10.17 -7.14 10.51
CA TRP A 120 10.39 -8.53 10.91
C TRP A 120 11.87 -8.88 11.19
N PRO A 121 12.51 -8.28 12.18
CA PRO A 121 13.78 -8.78 12.69
C PRO A 121 13.51 -10.04 13.55
N PRO A 122 14.32 -11.08 13.51
CA PRO A 122 15.56 -11.32 12.82
C PRO A 122 15.41 -11.88 11.38
N ASN A 123 16.54 -12.11 10.69
CA ASN A 123 16.57 -12.61 9.30
C ASN A 123 15.77 -13.91 9.05
N ARG A 124 15.59 -14.77 10.06
CA ARG A 124 14.74 -15.99 9.95
C ARG A 124 13.28 -15.68 9.62
N GLN A 125 12.81 -14.45 9.89
CA GLN A 125 11.43 -13.99 9.62
C GLN A 125 11.32 -13.15 8.34
N ARG A 126 12.41 -13.00 7.57
CA ARG A 126 12.44 -12.16 6.35
C ARG A 126 11.33 -12.48 5.34
N LYS A 127 10.88 -13.75 5.29
CA LYS A 127 9.79 -14.18 4.40
C LYS A 127 8.42 -13.52 4.72
N ARG A 128 8.30 -12.88 5.88
CA ARG A 128 7.09 -12.15 6.29
C ARG A 128 7.09 -10.68 5.86
N ARG A 129 8.24 -10.17 5.40
CA ARG A 129 8.37 -8.79 4.92
C ARG A 129 7.60 -8.62 3.63
N LEU A 130 6.82 -7.57 3.49
CA LEU A 130 6.05 -7.28 2.27
C LEU A 130 6.95 -6.96 1.06
N THR A 131 8.25 -6.71 1.26
CA THR A 131 9.25 -6.57 0.19
C THR A 131 10.02 -7.87 -0.09
N TRP A 132 9.62 -9.02 0.51
CA TRP A 132 10.21 -10.32 0.19
C TRP A 132 9.82 -10.78 -1.22
N ARG A 133 10.75 -11.47 -1.93
CA ARG A 133 10.56 -11.90 -3.33
C ARG A 133 9.22 -12.60 -3.63
N ALA A 134 8.69 -13.39 -2.73
CA ALA A 134 7.40 -14.03 -2.95
C ALA A 134 6.23 -13.01 -3.04
N TYR A 135 6.31 -11.89 -2.33
CA TYR A 135 5.37 -10.79 -2.51
C TYR A 135 5.67 -9.99 -3.78
N LEU A 136 6.96 -9.78 -4.12
CA LEU A 136 7.33 -9.12 -5.38
C LEU A 136 6.82 -9.90 -6.60
N GLU A 137 6.84 -11.25 -6.56
CA GLU A 137 6.22 -12.12 -7.58
C GLU A 137 4.70 -11.88 -7.70
N VAL A 138 4.01 -11.69 -6.56
CA VAL A 138 2.58 -11.35 -6.55
C VAL A 138 2.35 -9.96 -7.12
N TYR A 139 3.15 -8.98 -6.70
CA TYR A 139 3.04 -7.61 -7.21
C TYR A 139 3.33 -7.55 -8.71
N ASP A 140 4.31 -8.31 -9.20
CA ASP A 140 4.64 -8.40 -10.62
C ASP A 140 3.46 -8.95 -11.45
N GLU A 141 2.66 -9.85 -10.89
CA GLU A 141 1.47 -10.39 -11.52
C GLU A 141 0.30 -9.39 -11.54
N ILE A 142 -0.04 -8.80 -10.38
CA ILE A 142 -1.22 -7.95 -10.26
C ILE A 142 -1.02 -6.51 -10.77
N LEU A 143 0.23 -6.02 -10.82
CA LEU A 143 0.54 -4.71 -11.38
C LEU A 143 0.42 -4.70 -12.91
N ARG A 144 -0.09 -3.61 -13.46
CA ARG A 144 0.01 -3.31 -14.88
C ARG A 144 1.46 -3.28 -15.33
N GLN A 145 1.68 -3.40 -16.65
CA GLN A 145 3.03 -3.42 -17.21
C GLN A 145 3.88 -2.21 -16.81
N GLN A 146 3.28 -1.04 -16.70
CA GLN A 146 3.93 0.22 -16.29
C GLN A 146 3.64 0.59 -14.82
N GLY A 147 3.02 -0.32 -14.07
CA GLY A 147 2.72 -0.11 -12.66
C GLY A 147 3.98 -0.11 -11.80
N ASP A 148 3.90 0.55 -10.67
CA ASP A 148 5.02 0.74 -9.74
C ASP A 148 4.68 0.42 -8.29
N LEU A 149 5.73 0.25 -7.50
CA LEU A 149 5.73 0.03 -6.07
C LEU A 149 6.38 1.23 -5.39
N CYS A 150 5.65 1.87 -4.47
CA CYS A 150 6.16 2.90 -3.57
C CYS A 150 6.38 2.30 -2.19
N PHE A 151 7.56 2.45 -1.63
CA PHE A 151 7.91 1.94 -0.32
C PHE A 151 8.46 3.04 0.57
N LYS A 152 7.91 3.18 1.80
CA LYS A 152 8.40 4.07 2.85
C LYS A 152 8.64 3.33 4.16
N THR A 153 9.71 3.67 4.88
CA THR A 153 10.01 3.18 6.22
C THR A 153 10.97 4.12 6.95
N ASP A 154 10.90 4.14 8.27
CA ASP A 154 11.90 4.78 9.18
C ASP A 154 13.07 3.84 9.50
N ASN A 155 12.94 2.55 9.19
CA ASN A 155 13.94 1.53 9.51
C ASN A 155 14.98 1.41 8.40
N GLN A 156 16.16 2.04 8.60
CA GLN A 156 17.26 2.03 7.64
C GLN A 156 17.67 0.60 7.21
N ARG A 157 17.85 -0.31 8.15
CA ARG A 157 18.28 -1.69 7.82
C ARG A 157 17.24 -2.44 6.99
N PHE A 158 15.97 -2.19 7.25
CA PHE A 158 14.89 -2.75 6.44
C PHE A 158 14.84 -2.12 5.06
N PHE A 159 15.09 -0.81 4.96
CA PHE A 159 15.18 -0.11 3.68
C PHE A 159 16.31 -0.65 2.82
N GLU A 160 17.53 -0.75 3.36
CA GLU A 160 18.71 -1.29 2.67
C GLU A 160 18.48 -2.73 2.19
N TRP A 161 17.90 -3.55 3.05
CA TRP A 161 17.56 -4.93 2.70
C TRP A 161 16.49 -4.99 1.60
N SER A 162 15.46 -4.18 1.68
CA SER A 162 14.38 -4.11 0.68
C SER A 162 14.90 -3.64 -0.67
N LEU A 163 15.77 -2.62 -0.68
CA LEU A 163 16.45 -2.14 -1.88
C LEU A 163 17.21 -3.28 -2.59
N GLN A 164 17.99 -4.05 -1.82
CA GLN A 164 18.72 -5.19 -2.37
C GLN A 164 17.80 -6.28 -2.92
N GLU A 165 16.73 -6.63 -2.20
CA GLU A 165 15.78 -7.65 -2.61
C GLU A 165 15.05 -7.26 -3.91
N ILE A 166 14.61 -6.01 -4.04
CA ILE A 166 13.95 -5.47 -5.22
C ILE A 166 14.91 -5.46 -6.42
N CYS A 167 16.16 -5.00 -6.24
CA CYS A 167 17.17 -5.03 -7.29
C CYS A 167 17.50 -6.46 -7.74
N GLN A 168 17.65 -7.41 -6.81
CA GLN A 168 17.92 -8.82 -7.13
C GLN A 168 16.72 -9.50 -7.81
N PHE A 169 15.51 -9.04 -7.54
CA PHE A 169 14.31 -9.48 -8.24
C PHE A 169 14.29 -9.02 -9.70
N GLY A 170 15.07 -7.99 -10.04
CA GLY A 170 15.25 -7.48 -11.40
C GLY A 170 14.41 -6.25 -11.73
N TRP A 171 13.77 -5.63 -10.73
CA TRP A 171 13.06 -4.38 -10.91
C TRP A 171 14.02 -3.19 -10.93
N LEU A 172 13.63 -2.12 -11.63
CA LEU A 172 14.33 -0.84 -11.63
C LEU A 172 13.89 -0.01 -10.44
N ILE A 173 14.87 0.52 -9.72
CA ILE A 173 14.62 1.50 -8.68
C ILE A 173 14.56 2.89 -9.31
N GLN A 174 13.59 3.66 -8.90
CA GLN A 174 13.38 5.06 -9.26
C GLN A 174 13.18 5.88 -7.98
N ASN A 175 13.55 7.16 -8.04
CA ASN A 175 13.22 8.13 -6.99
C ASN A 175 13.55 7.66 -5.56
N ILE A 176 14.84 7.42 -5.28
CA ILE A 176 15.31 7.11 -3.92
C ILE A 176 15.45 8.40 -3.12
N SER A 177 14.90 8.42 -1.90
CA SER A 177 15.21 9.39 -0.86
C SER A 177 15.67 8.69 0.41
N LEU A 178 16.81 9.13 0.98
CA LEU A 178 17.32 8.66 2.26
C LEU A 178 16.88 9.57 3.42
N ASP A 179 16.20 10.65 3.12
CA ASP A 179 15.60 11.58 4.07
C ASP A 179 14.46 12.34 3.40
N LEU A 180 13.28 11.72 3.37
CA LEU A 180 12.13 12.19 2.61
C LEU A 180 11.72 13.61 2.97
N HIS A 181 11.70 13.94 4.27
CA HIS A 181 11.23 15.23 4.75
C HIS A 181 12.21 16.39 4.47
N ASN A 182 13.47 16.07 4.18
CA ASN A 182 14.49 17.04 3.77
C ASN A 182 14.90 16.89 2.29
N SER A 183 14.02 16.24 1.48
CA SER A 183 14.22 16.07 0.04
C SER A 183 13.32 17.01 -0.77
N ASP A 184 13.59 17.11 -2.08
CA ASP A 184 12.77 17.88 -3.02
C ASP A 184 11.49 17.14 -3.43
N PHE A 185 11.12 16.06 -2.73
CA PHE A 185 9.91 15.30 -3.05
C PHE A 185 8.66 16.07 -2.61
N GLU A 186 7.83 16.44 -3.57
CA GLU A 186 6.55 17.12 -3.34
C GLU A 186 5.38 16.12 -3.27
N GLY A 187 4.28 16.51 -2.61
CA GLY A 187 3.04 15.71 -2.55
C GLY A 187 3.09 14.52 -1.58
N ASN A 188 4.00 14.54 -0.59
CA ASN A 188 4.02 13.50 0.43
C ASN A 188 2.80 13.57 1.35
N VAL A 189 1.96 12.53 1.33
CA VAL A 189 0.91 12.32 2.32
C VAL A 189 1.47 11.45 3.44
N MET A 190 1.41 11.96 4.67
CA MET A 190 1.94 11.26 5.84
C MET A 190 0.92 10.28 6.43
N THR A 191 1.40 9.09 6.87
CA THR A 191 0.65 8.24 7.78
C THR A 191 0.67 8.83 9.20
N GLU A 192 -0.19 8.33 10.12
CA GLU A 192 -0.09 8.68 11.54
C GLU A 192 1.26 8.28 12.16
N TYR A 193 1.81 7.16 11.67
CA TYR A 193 3.11 6.67 12.10
C TYR A 193 4.23 7.63 11.65
N GLU A 194 4.21 8.02 10.39
CA GLU A 194 5.19 8.95 9.80
C GLU A 194 5.20 10.29 10.52
N GLU A 195 4.03 10.89 10.75
CA GLU A 195 3.93 12.17 11.47
C GLU A 195 4.57 12.10 12.85
N LYS A 196 4.29 11.04 13.60
CA LYS A 196 4.85 10.85 14.93
C LYS A 196 6.38 10.73 14.88
N PHE A 197 6.91 9.85 14.04
CA PHE A 197 8.34 9.55 14.05
C PHE A 197 9.18 10.65 13.38
N SER A 198 8.64 11.33 12.36
CA SER A 198 9.32 12.50 11.78
C SER A 198 9.40 13.66 12.78
N ALA A 199 8.35 13.89 13.58
CA ALA A 199 8.37 14.87 14.67
C ALA A 199 9.39 14.55 15.77
N GLU A 200 9.71 13.26 15.96
CA GLU A 200 10.79 12.79 16.87
C GLU A 200 12.19 12.85 16.22
N GLY A 201 12.31 13.34 14.97
CA GLY A 201 13.57 13.49 14.24
C GLY A 201 14.05 12.24 13.52
N TYR A 202 13.23 11.20 13.38
CA TYR A 202 13.57 10.02 12.58
C TYR A 202 13.54 10.35 11.10
N ARG A 203 14.55 9.90 10.36
CA ARG A 203 14.56 9.96 8.90
C ARG A 203 13.56 8.97 8.31
N ILE A 204 12.90 9.39 7.25
CA ILE A 204 12.03 8.53 6.48
C ILE A 204 12.72 8.22 5.15
N TYR A 205 12.89 6.93 4.90
CA TYR A 205 13.47 6.38 3.67
C TYR A 205 12.35 6.07 2.70
N ARG A 206 12.52 6.43 1.44
CA ARG A 206 11.54 6.22 0.38
C ARG A 206 12.21 5.74 -0.91
N LEU A 207 11.54 4.83 -1.64
CA LEU A 207 11.88 4.50 -3.01
C LEU A 207 10.61 4.23 -3.83
N GLU A 208 10.76 4.35 -5.14
CA GLU A 208 9.85 3.81 -6.13
C GLU A 208 10.57 2.74 -6.93
N ALA A 209 9.84 1.68 -7.29
CA ALA A 209 10.37 0.60 -8.09
C ALA A 209 9.35 0.11 -9.09
N ARG A 210 9.79 -0.25 -10.29
CA ARG A 210 8.94 -0.82 -11.32
C ARG A 210 9.60 -1.98 -12.04
N ARG A 211 8.79 -2.76 -12.69
CA ARG A 211 9.24 -3.79 -13.63
C ARG A 211 10.16 -3.18 -14.70
N ARG A 212 11.22 -3.91 -15.05
CA ARG A 212 12.08 -3.55 -16.19
C ARG A 212 11.35 -3.84 -17.50
N LEU A 213 11.20 -2.84 -18.34
CA LEU A 213 10.59 -2.96 -19.66
C LEU A 213 11.65 -3.29 -20.73
N PRO A 214 11.28 -3.84 -21.90
CA PRO A 214 12.23 -4.14 -22.97
C PRO A 214 13.06 -2.95 -23.42
N GLU A 215 12.49 -1.74 -23.42
CA GLU A 215 13.17 -0.49 -23.78
C GLU A 215 14.27 -0.11 -22.77
N ASP A 216 14.14 -0.46 -21.51
CA ASP A 216 15.14 -0.17 -20.46
C ASP A 216 16.46 -0.91 -20.69
N ARG A 217 16.45 -1.99 -21.50
CA ARG A 217 17.65 -2.76 -21.84
C ARG A 217 18.53 -2.06 -22.86
N LYS A 218 18.00 -1.06 -23.58
CA LYS A 218 18.70 -0.31 -24.63
C LYS A 218 19.45 0.91 -24.10
N SER A 219 19.18 1.35 -22.89
CA SER A 219 19.77 2.57 -22.29
C SER A 219 21.02 2.30 -21.43
N VAL A 220 21.53 1.06 -21.39
CA VAL A 220 22.76 0.68 -20.67
C VAL A 220 23.85 0.42 -21.69
N VAL A 221 24.30 1.50 -22.39
CA VAL A 221 25.52 1.51 -23.20
C VAL A 221 26.31 2.75 -22.85
#